data_31766d501701ae36fc8274238bfdb188
#
_entry.id   31766d501701ae36fc8274238bfdb188
#
_cell.length_a   1.000
_cell.length_b   1.000
_cell.length_c   1.000
_cell.angle_alpha   90.00
_cell.angle_beta   90.00
_cell.angle_gamma   90.00
#
_symmetry.space_group_name_H-M   'P 1'
#
loop_
_entity.id
_entity.type
_entity.pdbx_description
1 polymer ?
#
loop_
_entity_poly.entity_id
_entity_poly.type
_entity_poly.pdbx_seq_one_letter_code
_entity_poly.pdbx_strand_id
1 'polypeptide(L)'
;MIENNNMPADYVHKLNLDISLNEELTSSENIQADLLICLLKRAKELREKYPEKKVRVSHNIPSEEIREIDFYISKGFDTDRTHLVMKRDLNEDIQDYPLPGNLKIKKWEMTTQDEEEKYLKAEAAGDLYGVSWSLNHLRWTKKGQEWDTFTVFDGNEVAGSVMTWGLGKERSATENIFVLPEWRRKGIAKAVITEALKFLKEKGKSEATLGVFGDNERAISLYESLGYRMLFIIIEFGIDL
;
A
#
# COMPACT_ATOMS: atom_id res chain seq x y z
N MET A 1 -12.48 3.18 -5.05
CA MET A 1 -13.72 3.04 -5.84
C MET A 1 -14.42 4.38 -5.91
N ILE A 2 -14.95 4.75 -7.07
CA ILE A 2 -15.62 6.05 -7.32
C ILE A 2 -16.83 6.28 -6.39
N GLU A 3 -17.41 5.21 -5.86
CA GLU A 3 -18.60 5.23 -4.97
C GLU A 3 -18.33 5.71 -3.55
N ASN A 4 -17.07 5.90 -3.15
CA ASN A 4 -16.76 6.34 -1.80
C ASN A 4 -17.06 7.83 -1.64
N ASN A 5 -18.13 8.16 -0.91
CA ASN A 5 -18.58 9.53 -0.68
C ASN A 5 -17.89 10.20 0.54
N ASN A 6 -17.02 9.49 1.26
CA ASN A 6 -16.30 10.00 2.44
C ASN A 6 -14.94 10.63 2.07
N MET A 7 -14.66 10.80 0.78
CA MET A 7 -13.43 11.41 0.31
C MET A 7 -13.54 12.94 0.27
N PRO A 8 -12.43 13.67 0.47
CA PRO A 8 -12.39 15.12 0.26
C PRO A 8 -12.95 15.54 -1.11
N ALA A 9 -13.53 16.73 -1.22
CA ALA A 9 -14.17 17.20 -2.45
C ALA A 9 -13.19 17.32 -3.65
N ASP A 10 -11.91 17.53 -3.37
CA ASP A 10 -10.84 17.63 -4.36
C ASP A 10 -10.13 16.30 -4.64
N TYR A 11 -10.56 15.23 -3.98
CA TYR A 11 -9.96 13.90 -4.15
C TYR A 11 -10.11 13.39 -5.59
N VAL A 12 -9.00 12.94 -6.18
CA VAL A 12 -8.98 12.33 -7.51
C VAL A 12 -9.19 10.83 -7.39
N HIS A 13 -10.34 10.36 -7.86
CA HIS A 13 -10.66 8.93 -7.87
C HIS A 13 -9.88 8.21 -8.97
N LYS A 14 -9.12 7.18 -8.60
CA LYS A 14 -8.31 6.41 -9.56
C LYS A 14 -9.06 5.18 -10.06
N LEU A 15 -9.06 5.02 -11.37
CA LEU A 15 -9.46 3.79 -12.07
C LEU A 15 -8.18 3.09 -12.53
N ASN A 16 -7.82 2.02 -11.84
CA ASN A 16 -6.65 1.25 -12.22
C ASN A 16 -6.95 0.47 -13.49
N LEU A 17 -6.06 0.61 -14.45
CA LEU A 17 -6.06 -0.13 -15.70
C LEU A 17 -4.91 -1.14 -15.67
N ASP A 18 -5.14 -2.31 -16.24
CA ASP A 18 -4.12 -3.32 -16.48
C ASP A 18 -4.38 -4.00 -17.83
N ILE A 19 -3.32 -4.13 -18.65
CA ILE A 19 -3.34 -4.82 -19.92
C ILE A 19 -2.25 -5.89 -19.87
N SER A 20 -2.66 -7.15 -19.85
CA SER A 20 -1.75 -8.27 -19.94
C SER A 20 -1.89 -8.95 -21.29
N LEU A 21 -0.80 -9.02 -22.03
CA LEU A 21 -0.73 -9.74 -23.29
C LEU A 21 0.02 -11.06 -23.12
N ASN A 22 -0.37 -12.08 -23.89
CA ASN A 22 0.39 -13.29 -24.01
C ASN A 22 1.77 -12.97 -24.66
N GLU A 23 2.82 -13.71 -24.29
CA GLU A 23 4.20 -13.50 -24.77
C GLU A 23 4.31 -13.44 -26.31
N GLU A 24 3.50 -14.21 -27.03
CA GLU A 24 3.46 -14.19 -28.51
C GLU A 24 2.89 -12.88 -29.09
N LEU A 25 2.10 -12.14 -28.30
CA LEU A 25 1.42 -10.90 -28.69
C LEU A 25 2.06 -9.65 -28.08
N THR A 26 3.02 -9.78 -27.18
CA THR A 26 3.70 -8.67 -26.50
C THR A 26 4.41 -7.70 -27.46
N SER A 27 4.73 -8.14 -28.69
CA SER A 27 5.30 -7.28 -29.73
C SER A 27 4.25 -6.54 -30.57
N SER A 28 2.95 -6.74 -30.32
CA SER A 28 1.86 -6.15 -31.09
C SER A 28 1.36 -4.87 -30.44
N GLU A 29 2.04 -3.74 -30.70
CA GLU A 29 1.61 -2.40 -30.25
C GLU A 29 0.18 -2.06 -30.69
N ASN A 30 -0.30 -2.60 -31.81
CA ASN A 30 -1.65 -2.38 -32.29
C ASN A 30 -2.70 -3.02 -31.36
N ILE A 31 -2.48 -4.26 -30.91
CA ILE A 31 -3.41 -4.94 -30.00
C ILE A 31 -3.46 -4.20 -28.65
N GLN A 32 -2.31 -3.81 -28.11
CA GLN A 32 -2.24 -3.05 -26.89
C GLN A 32 -2.96 -1.70 -27.02
N ALA A 33 -2.77 -1.00 -28.13
CA ALA A 33 -3.45 0.27 -28.40
C ALA A 33 -4.97 0.10 -28.50
N ASP A 34 -5.45 -0.92 -29.19
CA ASP A 34 -6.89 -1.20 -29.33
C ASP A 34 -7.53 -1.54 -27.96
N LEU A 35 -6.85 -2.34 -27.15
CA LEU A 35 -7.31 -2.64 -25.79
C LEU A 35 -7.34 -1.39 -24.92
N LEU A 36 -6.32 -0.54 -25.00
CA LEU A 36 -6.28 0.72 -24.28
C LEU A 36 -7.46 1.65 -24.69
N ILE A 37 -7.76 1.76 -25.98
CA ILE A 37 -8.91 2.54 -26.48
C ILE A 37 -10.22 2.00 -25.88
N CYS A 38 -10.41 0.68 -25.86
CA CYS A 38 -11.60 0.07 -25.27
C CYS A 38 -11.72 0.36 -23.76
N LEU A 39 -10.61 0.26 -23.03
CA LEU A 39 -10.56 0.52 -21.59
C LEU A 39 -10.81 2.00 -21.27
N LEU A 40 -10.22 2.93 -22.02
CA LEU A 40 -10.45 4.37 -21.86
C LEU A 40 -11.91 4.75 -22.18
N LYS A 41 -12.52 4.13 -23.20
CA LYS A 41 -13.95 4.29 -23.47
C LYS A 41 -14.78 3.84 -22.27
N ARG A 42 -14.48 2.66 -21.72
CA ARG A 42 -15.17 2.15 -20.54
C ARG A 42 -14.97 3.04 -19.30
N ALA A 43 -13.77 3.58 -19.11
CA ALA A 43 -13.49 4.51 -18.03
C ALA A 43 -14.32 5.80 -18.15
N LYS A 44 -14.48 6.36 -19.37
CA LYS A 44 -15.36 7.51 -19.65
C LYS A 44 -16.82 7.21 -19.33
N GLU A 45 -17.35 6.07 -19.75
CA GLU A 45 -18.72 5.63 -19.40
C GLU A 45 -18.94 5.52 -17.89
N LEU A 46 -17.92 5.07 -17.14
CA LEU A 46 -17.97 5.02 -15.68
C LEU A 46 -17.94 6.43 -15.08
N ARG A 47 -17.10 7.31 -15.58
CA ARG A 47 -16.98 8.69 -15.13
C ARG A 47 -18.28 9.48 -15.37
N GLU A 48 -18.99 9.26 -16.48
CA GLU A 48 -20.27 9.90 -16.79
C GLU A 48 -21.36 9.64 -15.73
N LYS A 49 -21.26 8.54 -14.98
CA LYS A 49 -22.18 8.23 -13.85
C LYS A 49 -21.92 9.07 -12.60
N TYR A 50 -20.76 9.74 -12.53
CA TYR A 50 -20.30 10.53 -11.39
C TYR A 50 -19.70 11.86 -11.88
N PRO A 51 -20.50 12.73 -12.53
CA PRO A 51 -20.00 13.92 -13.22
C PRO A 51 -19.35 14.94 -12.27
N GLU A 52 -19.69 14.89 -10.99
CA GLU A 52 -19.13 15.76 -9.94
C GLU A 52 -17.75 15.34 -9.44
N LYS A 53 -17.30 14.13 -9.79
CA LYS A 53 -16.04 13.58 -9.26
C LYS A 53 -14.90 13.78 -10.26
N LYS A 54 -13.71 14.10 -9.74
CA LYS A 54 -12.47 14.06 -10.51
C LYS A 54 -12.03 12.60 -10.64
N VAL A 55 -11.78 12.16 -11.85
CA VAL A 55 -11.41 10.77 -12.14
C VAL A 55 -10.17 10.75 -13.01
N ARG A 56 -9.20 9.92 -12.63
CA ARG A 56 -7.97 9.65 -13.36
C ARG A 56 -7.86 8.16 -13.63
N VAL A 57 -7.54 7.78 -14.86
CA VAL A 57 -7.15 6.40 -15.17
C VAL A 57 -5.68 6.25 -14.86
N SER A 58 -5.34 5.26 -14.02
CA SER A 58 -3.97 5.03 -13.56
C SER A 58 -3.47 3.66 -13.97
N HIS A 59 -2.18 3.58 -14.26
CA HIS A 59 -1.46 2.35 -14.58
C HIS A 59 -0.08 2.37 -13.89
N ASN A 60 0.30 1.24 -13.32
CA ASN A 60 1.55 1.09 -12.59
C ASN A 60 2.55 0.31 -13.44
N ILE A 61 3.70 0.92 -13.76
CA ILE A 61 4.73 0.34 -14.62
C ILE A 61 6.04 0.25 -13.84
N PRO A 62 6.70 -0.94 -13.77
CA PRO A 62 8.06 -1.04 -13.28
C PRO A 62 9.01 -0.11 -14.04
N SER A 63 9.92 0.55 -13.33
CA SER A 63 10.82 1.56 -13.94
C SER A 63 11.77 1.01 -15.00
N GLU A 64 11.98 -0.28 -15.04
CA GLU A 64 12.79 -0.99 -16.03
C GLU A 64 12.04 -1.30 -17.34
N GLU A 65 10.70 -1.19 -17.35
CA GLU A 65 9.86 -1.48 -18.52
C GLU A 65 9.75 -0.29 -19.48
N ILE A 66 10.89 0.13 -20.04
CA ILE A 66 11.02 1.37 -20.83
C ILE A 66 10.06 1.40 -22.04
N ARG A 67 9.86 0.26 -22.73
CA ARG A 67 8.95 0.20 -23.89
C ARG A 67 7.50 0.49 -23.49
N GLU A 68 7.09 -0.01 -22.33
CA GLU A 68 5.74 0.22 -21.81
C GLU A 68 5.58 1.66 -21.36
N ILE A 69 6.59 2.22 -20.71
CA ILE A 69 6.64 3.64 -20.34
C ILE A 69 6.47 4.53 -21.59
N ASP A 70 7.27 4.30 -22.64
CA ASP A 70 7.21 5.05 -23.90
C ASP A 70 5.84 4.92 -24.58
N PHE A 71 5.25 3.70 -24.56
CA PHE A 71 3.91 3.46 -25.08
C PHE A 71 2.87 4.34 -24.39
N TYR A 72 2.78 4.32 -23.05
CA TYR A 72 1.77 5.10 -22.31
C TYR A 72 2.00 6.61 -22.44
N ILE A 73 3.25 7.08 -22.42
CA ILE A 73 3.57 8.50 -22.69
C ILE A 73 3.09 8.90 -24.09
N SER A 74 3.29 8.05 -25.12
CA SER A 74 2.81 8.32 -26.48
C SER A 74 1.28 8.41 -26.60
N LYS A 75 0.55 7.83 -25.64
CA LYS A 75 -0.91 7.88 -25.53
C LYS A 75 -1.43 9.00 -24.63
N GLY A 76 -0.55 9.90 -24.17
CA GLY A 76 -0.92 11.08 -23.39
C GLY A 76 -1.03 10.84 -21.89
N PHE A 77 -0.53 9.71 -21.39
CA PHE A 77 -0.38 9.51 -19.97
C PHE A 77 0.83 10.31 -19.46
N ASP A 78 0.70 10.91 -18.29
CA ASP A 78 1.79 11.54 -17.55
C ASP A 78 2.13 10.79 -16.26
N THR A 79 3.28 11.10 -15.69
CA THR A 79 3.70 10.52 -14.39
C THR A 79 2.95 11.20 -13.26
N ASP A 80 2.35 10.40 -12.37
CA ASP A 80 1.70 10.89 -11.15
C ASP A 80 2.68 10.83 -9.97
N ARG A 81 3.14 9.63 -9.62
CA ARG A 81 4.08 9.41 -8.51
C ARG A 81 4.90 8.15 -8.68
N THR A 82 5.87 7.99 -7.81
CA THR A 82 6.65 6.75 -7.73
C THR A 82 6.34 6.00 -6.43
N HIS A 83 6.41 4.67 -6.51
CA HIS A 83 6.34 3.76 -5.38
C HIS A 83 7.64 2.97 -5.32
N LEU A 84 8.32 3.01 -4.20
CA LEU A 84 9.47 2.16 -3.94
C LEU A 84 8.97 0.87 -3.30
N VAL A 85 9.30 -0.26 -3.89
CA VAL A 85 9.16 -1.55 -3.22
C VAL A 85 10.47 -1.82 -2.50
N MET A 86 10.38 -1.98 -1.19
CA MET A 86 11.54 -2.25 -0.34
C MET A 86 11.47 -3.66 0.22
N LYS A 87 12.63 -4.27 0.41
CA LYS A 87 12.79 -5.64 0.90
C LYS A 87 13.70 -5.68 2.13
N ARG A 88 13.32 -6.47 3.13
CA ARG A 88 14.11 -6.84 4.30
C ARG A 88 14.45 -8.33 4.25
N ASP A 89 15.71 -8.67 4.31
CA ASP A 89 16.18 -10.05 4.49
C ASP A 89 16.05 -10.44 5.97
N LEU A 90 15.17 -11.41 6.25
CA LEU A 90 14.90 -11.87 7.61
C LEU A 90 15.97 -12.81 8.17
N ASN A 91 16.93 -13.28 7.33
CA ASN A 91 18.08 -14.04 7.81
C ASN A 91 19.10 -13.15 8.51
N GLU A 92 19.15 -11.87 8.18
CA GLU A 92 19.96 -10.89 8.90
C GLU A 92 19.43 -10.67 10.33
N ASP A 93 20.28 -10.11 11.21
CA ASP A 93 19.89 -9.77 12.57
C ASP A 93 18.80 -8.70 12.59
N ILE A 94 17.80 -8.91 13.43
CA ILE A 94 16.70 -7.97 13.66
C ILE A 94 16.94 -7.32 15.02
N GLN A 95 17.31 -6.03 14.97
CA GLN A 95 17.59 -5.25 16.18
C GLN A 95 16.31 -5.01 16.98
N ASP A 96 16.41 -5.10 18.31
CA ASP A 96 15.33 -4.78 19.23
C ASP A 96 15.14 -3.27 19.42
N TYR A 97 13.88 -2.84 19.42
CA TYR A 97 13.49 -1.46 19.73
C TYR A 97 12.42 -1.51 20.84
N PRO A 98 12.76 -1.10 22.06
CA PRO A 98 11.81 -1.13 23.17
C PRO A 98 10.69 -0.10 22.97
N LEU A 99 9.49 -0.47 23.40
CA LEU A 99 8.39 0.49 23.48
C LEU A 99 8.61 1.47 24.66
N PRO A 100 8.23 2.73 24.50
CA PRO A 100 8.28 3.69 25.60
C PRO A 100 7.12 3.47 26.58
N GLY A 101 7.37 3.70 27.85
CA GLY A 101 6.35 3.73 28.91
C GLY A 101 5.60 2.41 29.11
N ASN A 102 4.27 2.50 29.24
CA ASN A 102 3.40 1.34 29.49
C ASN A 102 2.73 0.78 28.24
N LEU A 103 3.19 1.18 27.05
CA LEU A 103 2.66 0.71 25.79
C LEU A 103 2.88 -0.81 25.62
N LYS A 104 1.92 -1.46 24.96
CA LYS A 104 1.98 -2.89 24.69
C LYS A 104 1.70 -3.17 23.23
N ILE A 105 2.48 -4.04 22.59
CA ILE A 105 2.15 -4.62 21.30
C ILE A 105 1.26 -5.83 21.51
N LYS A 106 0.20 -5.93 20.73
CA LYS A 106 -0.68 -7.09 20.68
C LYS A 106 -0.90 -7.50 19.24
N LYS A 107 -0.94 -8.79 19.00
CA LYS A 107 -1.55 -9.35 17.80
C LYS A 107 -3.05 -9.15 17.94
N TRP A 108 -3.67 -8.39 17.00
CA TRP A 108 -5.06 -7.99 17.12
C TRP A 108 -5.88 -8.39 15.90
N GLU A 109 -6.69 -9.43 16.05
CA GLU A 109 -7.46 -10.03 14.96
C GLU A 109 -8.66 -9.20 14.51
N MET A 110 -9.09 -8.21 15.33
CA MET A 110 -10.27 -7.39 15.05
C MET A 110 -11.49 -8.26 14.71
N THR A 111 -11.95 -9.06 15.68
CA THR A 111 -12.98 -10.09 15.46
C THR A 111 -14.40 -9.53 15.41
N THR A 112 -14.60 -8.30 15.90
CA THR A 112 -15.89 -7.62 15.90
C THR A 112 -15.87 -6.40 14.99
N GLN A 113 -17.05 -5.96 14.53
CA GLN A 113 -17.17 -4.76 13.73
C GLN A 113 -16.67 -3.51 14.48
N ASP A 114 -16.95 -3.39 15.78
CA ASP A 114 -16.50 -2.28 16.61
C ASP A 114 -14.96 -2.19 16.66
N GLU A 115 -14.27 -3.34 16.71
CA GLU A 115 -12.82 -3.39 16.65
C GLU A 115 -12.28 -2.99 15.27
N GLU A 116 -12.94 -3.44 14.18
CA GLU A 116 -12.60 -3.05 12.82
C GLU A 116 -12.78 -1.54 12.61
N GLU A 117 -13.88 -0.97 13.08
CA GLU A 117 -14.15 0.47 13.00
C GLU A 117 -13.17 1.28 13.86
N LYS A 118 -12.82 0.77 15.05
CA LYS A 118 -11.79 1.37 15.90
C LYS A 118 -10.43 1.40 15.21
N TYR A 119 -10.05 0.31 14.53
CA TYR A 119 -8.82 0.24 13.74
C TYR A 119 -8.84 1.28 12.62
N LEU A 120 -9.90 1.31 11.81
CA LEU A 120 -10.03 2.24 10.68
C LEU A 120 -10.02 3.71 11.12
N LYS A 121 -10.63 4.02 12.28
CA LYS A 121 -10.57 5.36 12.86
C LYS A 121 -9.14 5.76 13.24
N ALA A 122 -8.38 4.83 13.84
CA ALA A 122 -6.99 5.07 14.18
C ALA A 122 -6.10 5.18 12.94
N GLU A 123 -6.33 4.35 11.92
CA GLU A 123 -5.65 4.42 10.63
C GLU A 123 -5.85 5.77 9.97
N ALA A 124 -7.10 6.24 9.85
CA ALA A 124 -7.41 7.57 9.31
C ALA A 124 -6.70 8.70 10.06
N ALA A 125 -6.65 8.62 11.40
CA ALA A 125 -5.95 9.61 12.23
C ALA A 125 -4.41 9.53 12.06
N GLY A 126 -3.89 8.37 11.71
CA GLY A 126 -2.46 8.13 11.43
C GLY A 126 -2.05 8.46 10.00
N ASP A 127 -2.98 8.53 9.05
CA ASP A 127 -2.73 8.85 7.66
C ASP A 127 -2.40 10.34 7.46
N LEU A 128 -1.57 10.65 6.47
CA LEU A 128 -1.18 12.05 6.16
C LEU A 128 -2.33 12.88 5.61
N TYR A 129 -3.28 12.24 4.95
CA TYR A 129 -4.43 12.85 4.28
C TYR A 129 -5.75 12.63 5.03
N GLY A 130 -5.72 11.91 6.16
CA GLY A 130 -6.91 11.55 6.94
C GLY A 130 -7.81 10.53 6.24
N VAL A 131 -7.28 9.77 5.30
CA VAL A 131 -8.02 8.79 4.49
C VAL A 131 -7.74 7.38 5.02
N SER A 132 -8.81 6.69 5.39
CA SER A 132 -8.77 5.30 5.86
C SER A 132 -9.21 4.33 4.77
N TRP A 133 -8.82 3.08 4.91
CA TRP A 133 -9.43 2.00 4.14
C TRP A 133 -10.94 1.91 4.41
N SER A 134 -11.69 1.45 3.43
CA SER A 134 -13.09 1.08 3.70
C SER A 134 -13.15 -0.21 4.52
N LEU A 135 -14.27 -0.39 5.25
CA LEU A 135 -14.51 -1.62 6.01
C LEU A 135 -14.46 -2.87 5.10
N ASN A 136 -14.96 -2.75 3.86
CA ASN A 136 -14.89 -3.84 2.88
C ASN A 136 -13.45 -4.15 2.45
N HIS A 137 -12.60 -3.13 2.31
CA HIS A 137 -11.18 -3.32 1.98
C HIS A 137 -10.45 -4.02 3.13
N LEU A 138 -10.64 -3.57 4.37
CA LEU A 138 -10.08 -4.22 5.56
C LEU A 138 -10.49 -5.70 5.63
N ARG A 139 -11.78 -5.99 5.50
CA ARG A 139 -12.31 -7.37 5.53
C ARG A 139 -11.80 -8.23 4.39
N TRP A 140 -11.58 -7.64 3.22
CA TRP A 140 -10.97 -8.34 2.09
C TRP A 140 -9.51 -8.68 2.38
N THR A 141 -8.73 -7.72 2.89
CA THR A 141 -7.32 -7.92 3.26
C THR A 141 -7.16 -9.00 4.34
N LYS A 142 -8.04 -9.02 5.34
CA LYS A 142 -8.08 -10.06 6.39
C LYS A 142 -8.29 -11.49 5.87
N LYS A 143 -8.76 -11.66 4.63
CA LYS A 143 -8.86 -12.98 3.96
C LYS A 143 -7.58 -13.40 3.27
N GLY A 144 -6.57 -12.54 3.24
CA GLY A 144 -5.24 -12.86 2.71
C GLY A 144 -4.60 -14.02 3.44
N GLN A 145 -3.75 -14.78 2.74
CA GLN A 145 -3.00 -15.87 3.37
C GLN A 145 -2.11 -15.32 4.50
N GLU A 146 -2.11 -16.02 5.64
CA GLU A 146 -1.24 -15.69 6.78
C GLU A 146 -1.36 -14.21 7.19
N TRP A 147 -2.57 -13.67 7.11
CA TRP A 147 -2.81 -12.30 7.54
C TRP A 147 -2.71 -12.18 9.06
N ASP A 148 -1.96 -11.19 9.52
CA ASP A 148 -1.80 -10.83 10.92
C ASP A 148 -1.70 -9.31 11.07
N THR A 149 -2.02 -8.78 12.25
CA THR A 149 -1.75 -7.37 12.57
C THR A 149 -1.15 -7.23 13.97
N PHE A 150 -0.15 -6.36 14.07
CA PHE A 150 0.51 -6.02 15.32
C PHE A 150 0.16 -4.57 15.65
N THR A 151 -0.54 -4.37 16.76
CA THR A 151 -1.04 -3.07 17.15
C THR A 151 -0.49 -2.67 18.51
N VAL A 152 0.00 -1.45 18.60
CA VAL A 152 0.47 -0.83 19.83
C VAL A 152 -0.68 -0.15 20.53
N PHE A 153 -0.87 -0.45 21.80
CA PHE A 153 -1.93 0.11 22.65
C PHE A 153 -1.34 0.90 23.82
N ASP A 154 -2.00 2.04 24.13
CA ASP A 154 -1.94 2.71 25.42
C ASP A 154 -3.26 2.43 26.16
N GLY A 155 -3.24 1.54 27.13
CA GLY A 155 -4.48 0.99 27.72
C GLY A 155 -5.35 0.35 26.63
N ASN A 156 -6.45 1.02 26.30
CA ASN A 156 -7.37 0.59 25.24
C ASN A 156 -7.20 1.37 23.94
N GLU A 157 -6.46 2.47 23.92
CA GLU A 157 -6.31 3.31 22.73
C GLU A 157 -5.20 2.81 21.81
N VAL A 158 -5.45 2.87 20.49
CA VAL A 158 -4.47 2.52 19.47
C VAL A 158 -3.44 3.64 19.34
N ALA A 159 -2.16 3.30 19.40
CA ALA A 159 -1.05 4.24 19.20
C ALA A 159 -0.37 4.08 17.83
N GLY A 160 -0.41 2.90 17.26
CA GLY A 160 0.13 2.58 15.94
C GLY A 160 -0.04 1.12 15.58
N SER A 161 0.15 0.76 14.33
CA SER A 161 -0.05 -0.61 13.86
C SER A 161 0.79 -0.92 12.62
N VAL A 162 0.95 -2.22 12.34
CA VAL A 162 1.45 -2.80 11.09
C VAL A 162 0.66 -4.07 10.79
N MET A 163 0.31 -4.28 9.53
CA MET A 163 -0.25 -5.53 9.03
C MET A 163 0.81 -6.36 8.33
N THR A 164 0.62 -7.68 8.33
CA THR A 164 1.40 -8.62 7.53
C THR A 164 0.48 -9.58 6.80
N TRP A 165 0.88 -10.03 5.62
CA TRP A 165 0.24 -11.15 4.91
C TRP A 165 1.23 -11.88 4.01
N GLY A 166 0.94 -13.14 3.71
CA GLY A 166 1.79 -13.98 2.86
C GLY A 166 1.75 -13.56 1.41
N LEU A 167 2.91 -13.48 0.77
CA LEU A 167 3.12 -13.29 -0.67
C LEU A 167 3.76 -14.53 -1.31
N GLY A 168 3.57 -15.68 -0.70
CA GLY A 168 4.14 -16.95 -1.09
C GLY A 168 4.85 -17.63 0.07
N LYS A 169 5.61 -18.69 -0.24
CA LYS A 169 6.23 -19.53 0.79
C LYS A 169 7.26 -18.77 1.64
N GLU A 170 8.09 -17.96 1.00
CA GLU A 170 9.26 -17.34 1.63
C GLU A 170 9.07 -15.85 1.94
N ARG A 171 8.11 -15.19 1.28
CA ARG A 171 7.91 -13.75 1.35
C ARG A 171 6.60 -13.39 2.02
N SER A 172 6.63 -12.32 2.78
CA SER A 172 5.43 -11.68 3.34
C SER A 172 5.47 -10.16 3.12
N ALA A 173 4.31 -9.54 3.03
CA ALA A 173 4.17 -8.09 3.08
C ALA A 173 4.21 -7.60 4.54
N THR A 174 4.71 -6.39 4.73
CA THR A 174 4.56 -5.58 5.94
C THR A 174 3.97 -4.24 5.50
N GLU A 175 2.68 -4.06 5.68
CA GLU A 175 1.92 -2.96 5.06
C GLU A 175 0.99 -2.29 6.08
N ASN A 176 0.29 -1.25 5.61
CA ASN A 176 -0.63 -0.45 6.44
C ASN A 176 0.01 -0.02 7.78
N ILE A 177 1.21 0.58 7.68
CA ILE A 177 2.01 1.01 8.82
C ILE A 177 1.64 2.43 9.17
N PHE A 178 1.11 2.64 10.37
CA PHE A 178 0.82 3.98 10.86
C PHE A 178 1.17 4.15 12.34
N VAL A 179 1.41 5.39 12.72
CA VAL A 179 1.52 5.85 14.13
C VAL A 179 0.76 7.15 14.26
N LEU A 180 -0.12 7.22 15.24
CA LEU A 180 -0.92 8.42 15.48
C LEU A 180 -0.02 9.63 15.81
N PRO A 181 -0.43 10.87 15.44
CA PRO A 181 0.41 12.06 15.54
C PRO A 181 1.05 12.26 16.92
N GLU A 182 0.29 12.11 18.02
CA GLU A 182 0.73 12.28 19.39
C GLU A 182 1.76 11.24 19.86
N TRP A 183 1.84 10.12 19.13
CA TRP A 183 2.76 9.02 19.42
C TRP A 183 3.98 8.99 18.49
N ARG A 184 4.06 9.88 17.52
CA ARG A 184 5.19 9.94 16.57
C ARG A 184 6.49 10.34 17.27
N ARG A 185 7.61 9.95 16.68
CA ARG A 185 8.99 10.23 17.16
C ARG A 185 9.33 9.63 18.53
N LYS A 186 8.56 8.65 19.00
CA LYS A 186 8.78 7.93 20.26
C LYS A 186 9.27 6.49 20.05
N GLY A 187 9.72 6.12 18.84
CA GLY A 187 10.24 4.78 18.53
C GLY A 187 9.17 3.72 18.22
N ILE A 188 7.87 4.06 18.29
CA ILE A 188 6.75 3.11 18.15
C ILE A 188 6.78 2.38 16.80
N ALA A 189 6.98 3.10 15.70
CA ALA A 189 7.03 2.48 14.37
C ALA A 189 8.15 1.43 14.31
N LYS A 190 9.35 1.74 14.83
CA LYS A 190 10.46 0.79 14.88
C LYS A 190 10.10 -0.44 15.69
N ALA A 191 9.54 -0.26 16.87
CA ALA A 191 9.17 -1.36 17.75
C ALA A 191 8.13 -2.30 17.12
N VAL A 192 7.04 -1.74 16.57
CA VAL A 192 5.95 -2.56 16.01
C VAL A 192 6.35 -3.27 14.72
N ILE A 193 7.13 -2.62 13.85
CA ILE A 193 7.66 -3.26 12.63
C ILE A 193 8.63 -4.38 13.03
N THR A 194 9.52 -4.14 13.98
CA THR A 194 10.46 -5.17 14.47
C THR A 194 9.75 -6.39 15.01
N GLU A 195 8.67 -6.20 15.78
CA GLU A 195 7.85 -7.31 16.28
C GLU A 195 7.26 -8.12 15.12
N ALA A 196 6.71 -7.45 14.11
CA ALA A 196 6.20 -8.12 12.91
C ALA A 196 7.30 -8.89 12.16
N LEU A 197 8.49 -8.29 11.98
CA LEU A 197 9.62 -8.96 11.31
C LEU A 197 10.09 -10.21 12.06
N LYS A 198 10.18 -10.15 13.39
CA LYS A 198 10.52 -11.31 14.21
C LYS A 198 9.50 -12.42 14.07
N PHE A 199 8.21 -12.08 14.16
CA PHE A 199 7.13 -13.02 13.95
C PHE A 199 7.20 -13.69 12.57
N LEU A 200 7.44 -12.94 11.51
CA LEU A 200 7.59 -13.49 10.15
C LEU A 200 8.80 -14.45 10.08
N LYS A 201 9.94 -14.09 10.67
CA LYS A 201 11.12 -14.97 10.78
C LYS A 201 10.80 -16.26 11.52
N GLU A 202 10.08 -16.21 12.64
CA GLU A 202 9.62 -17.38 13.41
C GLU A 202 8.66 -18.27 12.60
N LYS A 203 7.87 -17.68 11.70
CA LYS A 203 7.02 -18.39 10.74
C LYS A 203 7.79 -19.02 9.55
N GLY A 204 9.11 -18.87 9.53
CA GLY A 204 9.97 -19.42 8.49
C GLY A 204 10.01 -18.61 7.20
N LYS A 205 9.58 -17.34 7.25
CA LYS A 205 9.77 -16.42 6.11
C LYS A 205 11.22 -15.96 6.06
N SER A 206 11.76 -15.84 4.84
CA SER A 206 13.11 -15.33 4.60
C SER A 206 13.11 -13.85 4.18
N GLU A 207 11.97 -13.33 3.70
CA GLU A 207 11.85 -11.97 3.19
C GLU A 207 10.57 -11.28 3.65
N ALA A 208 10.71 -10.00 4.01
CA ALA A 208 9.58 -9.08 4.19
C ALA A 208 9.67 -7.95 3.16
N THR A 209 8.55 -7.56 2.56
CA THR A 209 8.50 -6.45 1.60
C THR A 209 7.45 -5.44 2.01
N LEU A 210 7.63 -4.20 1.59
CA LEU A 210 6.66 -3.12 1.74
C LEU A 210 6.69 -2.19 0.53
N GLY A 211 5.59 -1.44 0.33
CA GLY A 211 5.52 -0.34 -0.61
C GLY A 211 5.55 1.00 0.12
N VAL A 212 6.24 1.99 -0.45
CA VAL A 212 6.27 3.35 0.08
C VAL A 212 6.30 4.36 -1.06
N PHE A 213 5.60 5.48 -0.92
CA PHE A 213 5.68 6.57 -1.89
C PHE A 213 7.08 7.15 -1.93
N GLY A 214 7.59 7.43 -3.14
CA GLY A 214 8.95 7.91 -3.35
C GLY A 214 9.26 9.29 -2.74
N ASP A 215 8.23 10.09 -2.48
CA ASP A 215 8.30 11.39 -1.82
C ASP A 215 8.22 11.30 -0.27
N ASN A 216 7.96 10.12 0.28
CA ASN A 216 7.89 9.92 1.73
C ASN A 216 9.28 9.58 2.33
N GLU A 217 10.21 10.54 2.22
CA GLU A 217 11.60 10.39 2.70
C GLU A 217 11.69 9.94 4.17
N ARG A 218 10.74 10.36 5.01
CA ARG A 218 10.72 9.99 6.44
C ARG A 218 10.44 8.50 6.63
N ALA A 219 9.49 7.95 5.88
CA ALA A 219 9.19 6.53 5.94
C ALA A 219 10.33 5.71 5.32
N ILE A 220 10.90 6.16 4.19
CA ILE A 220 12.05 5.52 3.55
C ILE A 220 13.21 5.41 4.54
N SER A 221 13.62 6.52 5.16
CA SER A 221 14.70 6.54 6.16
C SER A 221 14.40 5.66 7.37
N LEU A 222 13.13 5.59 7.80
CA LEU A 222 12.71 4.67 8.87
C LEU A 222 12.94 3.22 8.44
N TYR A 223 12.47 2.83 7.26
CA TYR A 223 12.61 1.45 6.77
C TYR A 223 14.06 1.06 6.52
N GLU A 224 14.87 1.95 5.95
CA GLU A 224 16.32 1.74 5.81
C GLU A 224 17.00 1.51 7.17
N SER A 225 16.61 2.27 8.21
CA SER A 225 17.12 2.08 9.57
C SER A 225 16.73 0.73 10.21
N LEU A 226 15.73 0.03 9.65
CA LEU A 226 15.31 -1.32 10.02
C LEU A 226 15.90 -2.40 9.10
N GLY A 227 16.80 -2.02 8.18
CA GLY A 227 17.48 -2.91 7.25
C GLY A 227 16.70 -3.25 6.00
N TYR A 228 15.61 -2.54 5.70
CA TYR A 228 15.00 -2.62 4.38
C TYR A 228 15.90 -1.94 3.34
N ARG A 229 15.90 -2.48 2.14
CA ARG A 229 16.63 -1.95 0.99
C ARG A 229 15.69 -1.86 -0.20
N MET A 230 15.89 -0.87 -1.05
CA MET A 230 15.12 -0.73 -2.28
C MET A 230 15.31 -1.98 -3.15
N LEU A 231 14.21 -2.56 -3.62
CA LEU A 231 14.18 -3.71 -4.51
C LEU A 231 13.95 -3.26 -5.95
N PHE A 232 12.88 -2.49 -6.19
CA PHE A 232 12.58 -1.86 -7.49
C PHE A 232 11.64 -0.66 -7.29
N ILE A 233 11.47 0.10 -8.36
CA ILE A 233 10.59 1.27 -8.42
C ILE A 233 9.42 0.98 -9.36
N ILE A 234 8.22 1.34 -8.94
CA ILE A 234 7.03 1.39 -9.77
C ILE A 234 6.70 2.85 -10.03
N ILE A 235 6.47 3.20 -11.28
CA ILE A 235 6.02 4.53 -11.68
C ILE A 235 4.52 4.45 -11.95
N GLU A 236 3.74 5.26 -11.27
CA GLU A 236 2.32 5.44 -11.55
C GLU A 236 2.16 6.47 -12.67
N PHE A 237 1.59 6.03 -13.78
CA PHE A 237 1.16 6.87 -14.90
C PHE A 237 -0.34 7.10 -14.84
N GLY A 238 -0.81 8.21 -15.38
CA GLY A 238 -2.24 8.42 -15.46
C GLY A 238 -2.66 9.42 -16.51
N ILE A 239 -3.97 9.40 -16.81
CA ILE A 239 -4.64 10.36 -17.69
C ILE A 239 -5.96 10.77 -17.06
N ASP A 240 -6.23 12.07 -17.01
CA ASP A 240 -7.48 12.62 -16.48
C ASP A 240 -8.64 12.42 -17.45
N LEU A 241 -9.85 12.18 -16.90
CA LEU A 241 -11.07 11.98 -17.68
C LEU A 241 -12.04 13.16 -17.58
#